data_6dc3484ac7ab60138191f9968d545046
#
_entry.id   6dc3484ac7ab60138191f9968d545046
#
_cell.length_a   1.000
_cell.length_b   1.000
_cell.length_c   1.000
_cell.angle_alpha   90.00
_cell.angle_beta   90.00
_cell.angle_gamma   90.00
#
_symmetry.space_group_name_H-M   'P 1'
#
loop_
_entity.id
_entity.type
_entity.pdbx_description
1 polymer ?
#
loop_
_entity_poly.entity_id
_entity_poly.type
_entity_poly.pdbx_seq_one_letter_code
_entity_poly.pdbx_strand_id
1 'polypeptide(L)'
;RIKRKVGYKVMKENGTIWISGTYHNIFSVAQMLNELNFRILNCITWAKTNPPPNLSCKFFTHSTEFILWARKNKKIPHYYNYELMKQINGGTQMRDVWQMPAIGRWEKTCGKHPTQKPLPLLARIIQASTKENAWILDPFCGSSTTGIAANLLKRRFLGIDREKEFLEMSKKRRKEIDNLAVR
;
A
#
# COMPACT_ATOMS: atom_id res chain seq x y z
N ARG A 1 -1.36 15.82 12.78
CA ARG A 1 -2.81 15.90 13.16
C ARG A 1 -3.71 16.40 12.01
N ILE A 2 -3.37 17.49 11.32
CA ILE A 2 -4.23 18.11 10.28
C ILE A 2 -4.43 17.20 9.06
N LYS A 3 -3.37 16.60 8.49
CA LYS A 3 -3.45 15.71 7.30
C LYS A 3 -4.34 14.47 7.53
N ARG A 4 -4.42 13.96 8.74
CA ARG A 4 -5.23 12.80 9.13
C ARG A 4 -6.73 13.09 9.09
N LYS A 5 -7.16 14.28 9.58
CA LYS A 5 -8.56 14.73 9.50
C LYS A 5 -9.01 15.03 8.06
N VAL A 6 -8.11 15.52 7.20
CA VAL A 6 -8.41 15.79 5.79
C VAL A 6 -8.66 14.48 5.04
N GLY A 7 -7.81 13.45 5.21
CA GLY A 7 -8.02 12.14 4.60
C GLY A 7 -9.39 11.53 4.93
N TYR A 8 -9.82 11.64 6.18
CA TYR A 8 -11.16 11.20 6.60
C TYR A 8 -12.29 11.93 5.86
N LYS A 9 -12.17 13.25 5.68
CA LYS A 9 -13.21 14.07 5.04
C LYS A 9 -13.37 13.78 3.55
N VAL A 10 -12.28 13.52 2.83
CA VAL A 10 -12.31 13.27 1.37
C VAL A 10 -12.66 11.83 1.01
N MET A 11 -12.59 10.92 1.98
CA MET A 11 -12.91 9.50 1.77
C MET A 11 -14.41 9.29 1.65
N LYS A 12 -14.85 8.51 0.67
CA LYS A 12 -16.25 8.07 0.53
C LYS A 12 -16.70 7.28 1.76
N GLU A 13 -18.01 7.24 2.03
CA GLU A 13 -18.54 6.51 3.18
C GLU A 13 -18.23 5.02 3.16
N ASN A 14 -18.22 4.39 1.98
CA ASN A 14 -17.81 3.00 1.78
C ASN A 14 -16.30 2.84 1.53
N GLY A 15 -15.53 3.91 1.69
CA GLY A 15 -14.09 3.92 1.44
C GLY A 15 -13.30 3.18 2.51
N THR A 16 -12.13 2.70 2.11
CA THR A 16 -11.17 2.05 3.00
C THR A 16 -9.83 2.76 2.95
N ILE A 17 -9.05 2.61 4.00
CA ILE A 17 -7.69 3.13 4.12
C ILE A 17 -6.73 2.00 4.40
N TRP A 18 -5.55 2.09 3.81
CA TRP A 18 -4.44 1.19 4.01
C TRP A 18 -3.24 1.97 4.51
N ILE A 19 -2.65 1.56 5.61
CA ILE A 19 -1.49 2.22 6.21
C ILE A 19 -0.43 1.18 6.54
N SER A 20 0.73 1.29 5.91
CA SER A 20 1.87 0.44 6.21
C SER A 20 2.79 1.08 7.25
N GLY A 21 3.41 0.25 8.07
CA GLY A 21 4.36 0.69 9.07
C GLY A 21 5.18 -0.45 9.65
N THR A 22 6.23 -0.09 10.37
CA THR A 22 7.01 -1.03 11.17
C THR A 22 6.43 -1.13 12.57
N TYR A 23 6.93 -2.06 13.38
CA TYR A 23 6.53 -2.22 14.77
C TYR A 23 6.71 -0.93 15.62
N HIS A 24 7.60 -0.03 15.21
CA HIS A 24 7.81 1.24 15.91
C HIS A 24 6.61 2.19 15.90
N ASN A 25 5.76 2.11 14.88
CA ASN A 25 4.69 3.10 14.70
C ASN A 25 3.30 2.51 14.43
N ILE A 26 3.21 1.24 14.03
CA ILE A 26 1.93 0.66 13.59
C ILE A 26 0.88 0.62 14.70
N PHE A 27 1.30 0.38 15.95
CA PHE A 27 0.39 0.34 17.10
C PHE A 27 -0.19 1.73 17.41
N SER A 28 0.62 2.78 17.36
CA SER A 28 0.13 4.15 17.50
C SER A 28 -0.80 4.56 16.37
N VAL A 29 -0.56 4.05 15.15
CA VAL A 29 -1.45 4.25 14.01
C VAL A 29 -2.79 3.54 14.23
N ALA A 30 -2.78 2.31 14.75
CA ALA A 30 -4.00 1.58 15.08
C ALA A 30 -4.85 2.30 16.13
N GLN A 31 -4.22 2.79 17.20
CA GLN A 31 -4.89 3.61 18.21
C GLN A 31 -5.53 4.85 17.59
N MET A 32 -4.78 5.58 16.76
CA MET A 32 -5.30 6.76 16.08
C MET A 32 -6.49 6.46 15.16
N LEU A 33 -6.48 5.32 14.45
CA LEU A 33 -7.62 4.91 13.62
C LEU A 33 -8.87 4.68 14.46
N ASN A 34 -8.72 4.07 15.64
CA ASN A 34 -9.82 3.87 16.58
C ASN A 34 -10.36 5.21 17.12
N GLU A 35 -9.48 6.15 17.50
CA GLU A 35 -9.86 7.51 17.94
C GLU A 35 -10.61 8.30 16.84
N LEU A 36 -10.29 8.04 15.57
CA LEU A 36 -10.99 8.61 14.41
C LEU A 36 -12.24 7.82 13.99
N ASN A 37 -12.68 6.85 14.80
CA ASN A 37 -13.84 5.99 14.54
C ASN A 37 -13.76 5.12 13.28
N PHE A 38 -12.56 4.84 12.76
CA PHE A 38 -12.41 3.80 11.76
C PHE A 38 -12.65 2.43 12.38
N ARG A 39 -13.13 1.48 11.56
CA ARG A 39 -13.14 0.06 11.91
C ARG A 39 -11.95 -0.61 11.24
N ILE A 40 -10.97 -1.05 12.04
CA ILE A 40 -9.89 -1.89 11.54
C ILE A 40 -10.48 -3.24 11.14
N LEU A 41 -10.18 -3.67 9.91
CA LEU A 41 -10.63 -4.92 9.30
C LEU A 41 -9.56 -6.01 9.48
N ASN A 42 -8.31 -5.67 9.15
CA ASN A 42 -7.16 -6.56 9.30
C ASN A 42 -5.91 -5.78 9.72
N CYS A 43 -5.03 -6.48 10.44
CA CYS A 43 -3.63 -6.13 10.57
C CYS A 43 -2.83 -7.19 9.82
N ILE A 44 -2.43 -6.87 8.59
CA ILE A 44 -1.73 -7.80 7.71
C ILE A 44 -0.23 -7.74 8.02
N THR A 45 0.38 -8.92 8.14
CA THR A 45 1.83 -9.08 8.27
C THR A 45 2.43 -9.33 6.89
N TRP A 46 3.19 -8.37 6.38
CA TRP A 46 4.04 -8.58 5.22
C TRP A 46 5.36 -9.20 5.67
N ALA A 47 5.52 -10.50 5.45
CA ALA A 47 6.74 -11.26 5.73
C ALA A 47 7.67 -11.17 4.50
N LYS A 48 8.80 -10.49 4.67
CA LYS A 48 9.81 -10.32 3.61
C LYS A 48 10.59 -11.62 3.45
N THR A 49 10.67 -12.14 2.23
CA THR A 49 11.44 -13.35 1.92
C THR A 49 12.94 -13.09 1.82
N ASN A 50 13.36 -11.82 1.72
CA ASN A 50 14.74 -11.36 1.60
C ASN A 50 15.04 -10.19 2.54
N PRO A 51 14.84 -10.33 3.87
CA PRO A 51 15.13 -9.26 4.82
C PRO A 51 16.63 -9.02 4.91
N PRO A 52 17.06 -7.77 5.16
CA PRO A 52 18.46 -7.48 5.44
C PRO A 52 18.89 -8.14 6.75
N PRO A 53 20.14 -8.64 6.86
CA PRO A 53 20.62 -9.26 8.09
C PRO A 53 20.71 -8.25 9.23
N ASN A 54 20.57 -8.74 10.46
CA ASN A 54 20.85 -7.95 11.66
C ASN A 54 22.37 -8.01 11.96
N LEU A 55 23.08 -6.96 11.61
CA LEU A 55 24.54 -6.90 11.79
C LEU A 55 24.97 -6.86 13.26
N SER A 56 24.09 -6.45 14.18
CA SER A 56 24.41 -6.41 15.60
C SER A 56 24.38 -7.77 16.27
N CYS A 57 23.68 -8.76 15.70
CA CYS A 57 23.46 -10.11 16.24
C CYS A 57 22.92 -10.16 17.67
N LYS A 58 22.28 -9.07 18.15
CA LYS A 58 21.78 -8.96 19.53
C LYS A 58 20.28 -9.22 19.67
N PHE A 59 19.56 -9.31 18.56
CA PHE A 59 18.11 -9.58 18.50
C PHE A 59 17.76 -10.21 17.16
N PHE A 60 16.52 -10.68 17.02
CA PHE A 60 16.05 -11.30 15.79
C PHE A 60 16.04 -10.31 14.62
N THR A 61 16.32 -10.81 13.42
CA THR A 61 16.24 -10.02 12.19
C THR A 61 14.80 -9.54 11.95
N HIS A 62 14.63 -8.24 11.71
CA HIS A 62 13.34 -7.66 11.38
C HIS A 62 12.94 -8.02 9.96
N SER A 63 12.15 -9.08 9.82
CA SER A 63 11.70 -9.64 8.54
C SER A 63 10.27 -9.24 8.16
N THR A 64 9.58 -8.46 9.01
CA THR A 64 8.17 -8.12 8.80
C THR A 64 7.92 -6.62 8.80
N GLU A 65 6.91 -6.22 8.04
CA GLU A 65 6.20 -4.95 8.18
C GLU A 65 4.70 -5.22 8.32
N PHE A 66 3.99 -4.26 8.92
CA PHE A 66 2.56 -4.37 9.15
C PHE A 66 1.77 -3.44 8.23
N ILE A 67 0.57 -3.89 7.86
CA ILE A 67 -0.33 -3.11 7.01
C ILE A 67 -1.71 -3.16 7.64
N LEU A 68 -2.17 -2.01 8.14
CA LEU A 68 -3.52 -1.87 8.67
C LEU A 68 -4.48 -1.60 7.52
N TRP A 69 -5.54 -2.39 7.44
CA TRP A 69 -6.68 -2.15 6.59
C TRP A 69 -7.88 -1.76 7.43
N ALA A 70 -8.44 -0.59 7.16
CA ALA A 70 -9.57 -0.09 7.93
C ALA A 70 -10.63 0.53 7.02
N ARG A 71 -11.90 0.52 7.44
CA ARG A 71 -13.01 1.18 6.77
C ARG A 71 -13.49 2.41 7.54
N LYS A 72 -13.97 3.42 6.80
CA LYS A 72 -14.45 4.67 7.37
C LYS A 72 -15.75 4.46 8.16
N ASN A 73 -16.76 3.91 7.53
CA ASN A 73 -18.09 3.77 8.14
C ASN A 73 -18.32 2.34 8.64
N LYS A 74 -18.70 2.20 9.92
CA LYS A 74 -18.95 0.91 10.55
C LYS A 74 -20.22 0.22 10.05
N LYS A 75 -21.18 0.98 9.51
CA LYS A 75 -22.49 0.49 9.07
C LYS A 75 -22.54 0.22 7.55
N ILE A 76 -21.78 1.00 6.75
CA ILE A 76 -21.80 0.88 5.29
C ILE A 76 -20.78 -0.16 4.84
N PRO A 77 -21.19 -1.19 4.07
CA PRO A 77 -20.27 -2.19 3.55
C PRO A 77 -19.19 -1.56 2.65
N HIS A 78 -17.95 -1.99 2.84
CA HIS A 78 -16.85 -1.69 1.93
C HIS A 78 -16.78 -2.73 0.81
N TYR A 79 -16.07 -2.39 -0.27
CA TYR A 79 -15.78 -3.36 -1.33
C TYR A 79 -14.62 -4.27 -0.93
N TYR A 80 -14.79 -5.58 -1.13
CA TYR A 80 -13.73 -6.58 -1.04
C TYR A 80 -13.89 -7.58 -2.18
N ASN A 81 -12.84 -7.77 -2.96
CA ASN A 81 -12.84 -8.70 -4.09
C ASN A 81 -12.43 -10.10 -3.63
N TYR A 82 -13.35 -10.77 -2.92
CA TYR A 82 -13.12 -12.08 -2.31
C TYR A 82 -12.70 -13.13 -3.34
N GLU A 83 -13.43 -13.22 -4.46
CA GLU A 83 -13.18 -14.24 -5.48
C GLU A 83 -11.79 -14.10 -6.13
N LEU A 84 -11.38 -12.87 -6.48
CA LEU A 84 -10.05 -12.64 -7.01
C LEU A 84 -8.96 -12.96 -5.98
N MET A 85 -9.16 -12.57 -4.71
CA MET A 85 -8.19 -12.88 -3.65
C MET A 85 -8.06 -14.39 -3.43
N LYS A 86 -9.16 -15.13 -3.50
CA LYS A 86 -9.18 -16.59 -3.44
C LYS A 86 -8.44 -17.22 -4.64
N GLN A 87 -8.67 -16.73 -5.84
CA GLN A 87 -7.97 -17.19 -7.05
C GLN A 87 -6.45 -16.97 -6.96
N ILE A 88 -6.03 -15.77 -6.57
CA ILE A 88 -4.60 -15.42 -6.39
C ILE A 88 -3.96 -16.32 -5.31
N ASN A 89 -4.73 -16.77 -4.33
CA ASN A 89 -4.27 -17.65 -3.26
C ASN A 89 -4.48 -19.15 -3.56
N GLY A 90 -4.48 -19.54 -4.81
CA GLY A 90 -4.56 -20.95 -5.21
C GLY A 90 -5.90 -21.61 -4.89
N GLY A 91 -7.01 -20.88 -4.97
CA GLY A 91 -8.37 -21.40 -4.75
C GLY A 91 -8.80 -21.45 -3.29
N THR A 92 -7.94 -21.04 -2.33
CA THR A 92 -8.25 -20.99 -0.91
C THR A 92 -8.36 -19.55 -0.41
N GLN A 93 -9.08 -19.33 0.70
CA GLN A 93 -9.25 -18.00 1.28
C GLN A 93 -7.89 -17.39 1.64
N MET A 94 -7.63 -16.17 1.16
CA MET A 94 -6.38 -15.47 1.45
C MET A 94 -6.30 -15.09 2.93
N ARG A 95 -5.14 -15.36 3.52
CA ARG A 95 -4.83 -15.05 4.91
C ARG A 95 -4.18 -13.67 5.04
N ASP A 96 -4.00 -13.23 6.26
CA ASP A 96 -3.40 -11.95 6.63
C ASP A 96 -1.87 -11.98 6.82
N VAL A 97 -1.22 -13.08 6.50
CA VAL A 97 0.24 -13.19 6.38
C VAL A 97 0.61 -13.30 4.90
N TRP A 98 1.29 -12.25 4.39
CA TRP A 98 1.69 -12.18 2.98
C TRP A 98 3.20 -12.32 2.84
N GLN A 99 3.63 -13.42 2.26
CA GLN A 99 5.05 -13.63 1.94
C GLN A 99 5.37 -13.03 0.59
N MET A 100 6.20 -12.00 0.59
CA MET A 100 6.66 -11.30 -0.62
C MET A 100 8.06 -10.75 -0.41
N PRO A 101 8.92 -10.72 -1.46
CA PRO A 101 10.20 -10.04 -1.35
C PRO A 101 10.03 -8.52 -1.16
N ALA A 102 11.03 -7.89 -0.58
CA ALA A 102 11.21 -6.44 -0.68
C ALA A 102 11.46 -6.05 -2.14
N ILE A 103 11.49 -4.72 -2.41
CA ILE A 103 11.68 -4.21 -3.77
C ILE A 103 12.88 -4.85 -4.49
N GLY A 104 12.65 -5.29 -5.72
CA GLY A 104 13.68 -5.80 -6.61
C GLY A 104 14.57 -4.69 -7.20
N ARG A 105 15.68 -5.08 -7.83
CA ARG A 105 16.59 -4.13 -8.50
C ARG A 105 15.90 -3.40 -9.66
N TRP A 106 15.04 -4.10 -10.38
CA TRP A 106 14.27 -3.57 -11.51
C TRP A 106 13.26 -2.47 -11.13
N GLU A 107 12.85 -2.43 -9.87
CA GLU A 107 11.95 -1.38 -9.37
C GLU A 107 12.70 -0.08 -8.99
N LYS A 108 14.02 -0.07 -9.08
CA LYS A 108 14.90 1.05 -8.66
C LYS A 108 15.56 1.79 -9.83
N THR A 109 15.13 1.55 -11.06
CA THR A 109 15.75 2.09 -12.29
C THR A 109 15.77 3.62 -12.32
N CYS A 110 14.71 4.28 -11.86
CA CYS A 110 14.61 5.74 -11.83
C CYS A 110 15.15 6.41 -10.56
N GLY A 111 15.85 5.67 -9.70
CA GLY A 111 16.40 6.19 -8.45
C GLY A 111 15.97 5.39 -7.21
N LYS A 112 16.49 5.80 -6.05
CA LYS A 112 16.23 5.13 -4.77
C LYS A 112 15.28 5.98 -3.93
N HIS A 113 14.14 5.43 -3.56
CA HIS A 113 13.32 5.99 -2.48
C HIS A 113 13.48 5.10 -1.24
N PRO A 114 13.82 5.65 -0.06
CA PRO A 114 14.18 4.86 1.13
C PRO A 114 13.12 3.86 1.58
N THR A 115 11.85 4.23 1.44
CA THR A 115 10.70 3.45 1.92
C THR A 115 9.80 2.93 0.81
N GLN A 116 10.33 2.79 -0.42
CA GLN A 116 9.57 2.27 -1.55
C GLN A 116 9.00 0.89 -1.24
N LYS A 117 7.73 0.67 -1.57
CA LYS A 117 7.06 -0.63 -1.43
C LYS A 117 7.09 -1.40 -2.76
N PRO A 118 7.13 -2.73 -2.74
CA PRO A 118 7.11 -3.53 -3.96
C PRO A 118 5.78 -3.42 -4.70
N LEU A 119 5.84 -3.39 -6.02
CA LEU A 119 4.68 -3.28 -6.90
C LEU A 119 3.62 -4.39 -6.65
N PRO A 120 3.99 -5.68 -6.48
CA PRO A 120 3.02 -6.74 -6.21
C PRO A 120 2.21 -6.51 -4.92
N LEU A 121 2.81 -5.91 -3.89
CA LEU A 121 2.13 -5.59 -2.64
C LEU A 121 1.02 -4.57 -2.87
N LEU A 122 1.34 -3.47 -3.55
CA LEU A 122 0.38 -2.41 -3.85
C LEU A 122 -0.71 -2.89 -4.82
N ALA A 123 -0.33 -3.70 -5.81
CA ALA A 123 -1.28 -4.32 -6.73
C ALA A 123 -2.31 -5.19 -5.98
N ARG A 124 -1.87 -6.03 -5.05
CA ARG A 124 -2.76 -6.86 -4.23
C ARG A 124 -3.73 -6.01 -3.40
N ILE A 125 -3.24 -4.97 -2.72
CA ILE A 125 -4.05 -4.03 -1.95
C ILE A 125 -5.14 -3.40 -2.82
N ILE A 126 -4.77 -2.89 -3.99
CA ILE A 126 -5.68 -2.21 -4.92
C ILE A 126 -6.73 -3.18 -5.47
N GLN A 127 -6.32 -4.37 -5.90
CA GLN A 127 -7.23 -5.39 -6.40
C GLN A 127 -8.21 -5.88 -5.33
N ALA A 128 -7.75 -6.01 -4.09
CA ALA A 128 -8.59 -6.46 -2.98
C ALA A 128 -9.69 -5.46 -2.66
N SER A 129 -9.41 -4.16 -2.69
CA SER A 129 -10.27 -3.14 -2.06
C SER A 129 -10.89 -2.12 -3.02
N THR A 130 -10.66 -2.24 -4.35
CA THR A 130 -11.19 -1.30 -5.34
C THR A 130 -11.67 -1.98 -6.62
N LYS A 131 -12.73 -1.43 -7.22
CA LYS A 131 -13.17 -1.77 -8.59
C LYS A 131 -12.36 -0.97 -9.62
N GLU A 132 -12.39 -1.38 -10.90
CA GLU A 132 -11.88 -0.57 -12.00
C GLU A 132 -12.52 0.83 -11.97
N ASN A 133 -11.77 1.83 -12.45
CA ASN A 133 -12.14 3.23 -12.43
C ASN A 133 -12.36 3.88 -11.05
N ALA A 134 -12.11 3.16 -9.95
CA ALA A 134 -12.14 3.76 -8.62
C ALA A 134 -11.00 4.77 -8.44
N TRP A 135 -11.25 5.81 -7.63
CA TRP A 135 -10.23 6.76 -7.21
C TRP A 135 -9.38 6.23 -6.07
N ILE A 136 -8.08 6.35 -6.21
CA ILE A 136 -7.08 6.05 -5.19
C ILE A 136 -6.32 7.35 -4.87
N LEU A 137 -6.26 7.69 -3.61
CA LEU A 137 -5.49 8.82 -3.10
C LEU A 137 -4.30 8.29 -2.28
N ASP A 138 -3.10 8.72 -2.64
CA ASP A 138 -1.90 8.51 -1.83
C ASP A 138 -1.30 9.87 -1.45
N PRO A 139 -1.51 10.35 -0.21
CA PRO A 139 -1.02 11.65 0.24
C PRO A 139 0.48 11.66 0.60
N PHE A 140 1.17 10.54 0.41
CA PHE A 140 2.61 10.35 0.65
C PHE A 140 3.21 9.46 -0.46
N CYS A 141 2.96 9.83 -1.71
CA CYS A 141 3.16 8.92 -2.85
C CYS A 141 4.64 8.57 -3.12
N GLY A 142 5.59 9.35 -2.63
CA GLY A 142 7.03 9.10 -2.82
C GLY A 142 7.36 8.82 -4.29
N SER A 143 7.97 7.66 -4.56
CA SER A 143 8.25 7.18 -5.92
C SER A 143 7.03 6.68 -6.70
N SER A 144 5.82 6.86 -6.15
CA SER A 144 4.51 6.55 -6.75
C SER A 144 4.28 5.09 -7.16
N THR A 145 4.79 4.12 -6.40
CA THR A 145 4.48 2.70 -6.67
C THR A 145 2.96 2.45 -6.62
N THR A 146 2.24 3.12 -5.70
CA THR A 146 0.78 3.10 -5.63
C THR A 146 0.14 3.59 -6.93
N GLY A 147 0.64 4.69 -7.49
CA GLY A 147 0.14 5.26 -8.75
C GLY A 147 0.39 4.36 -9.94
N ILE A 148 1.56 3.73 -10.01
CA ILE A 148 1.90 2.75 -11.04
C ILE A 148 0.95 1.55 -10.96
N ALA A 149 0.80 0.96 -9.78
CA ALA A 149 -0.12 -0.16 -9.57
C ALA A 149 -1.57 0.21 -9.92
N ALA A 150 -2.02 1.40 -9.52
CA ALA A 150 -3.35 1.90 -9.83
C ALA A 150 -3.60 1.99 -11.34
N ASN A 151 -2.66 2.56 -12.08
CA ASN A 151 -2.77 2.72 -13.53
C ASN A 151 -2.75 1.38 -14.28
N LEU A 152 -1.82 0.48 -13.93
CA LEU A 152 -1.76 -0.86 -14.52
C LEU A 152 -3.06 -1.65 -14.30
N LEU A 153 -3.74 -1.37 -13.20
CA LEU A 153 -5.00 -2.00 -12.82
C LEU A 153 -6.23 -1.17 -13.24
N LYS A 154 -6.09 -0.17 -14.11
CA LYS A 154 -7.17 0.71 -14.61
C LYS A 154 -7.92 1.45 -13.49
N ARG A 155 -7.21 1.89 -12.45
CA ARG A 155 -7.75 2.78 -11.41
C ARG A 155 -7.28 4.20 -11.64
N ARG A 156 -8.09 5.18 -11.20
CA ARG A 156 -7.72 6.59 -11.20
C ARG A 156 -6.85 6.89 -9.99
N PHE A 157 -5.81 7.68 -10.16
CA PHE A 157 -4.84 7.95 -9.11
C PHE A 157 -4.61 9.44 -8.90
N LEU A 158 -4.55 9.83 -7.64
CA LEU A 158 -4.09 11.14 -7.20
C LEU A 158 -2.99 10.94 -6.15
N GLY A 159 -1.76 11.29 -6.50
CA GLY A 159 -0.60 11.27 -5.61
C GLY A 159 -0.24 12.66 -5.14
N ILE A 160 0.13 12.79 -3.88
CA ILE A 160 0.64 14.01 -3.28
C ILE A 160 1.95 13.69 -2.59
N ASP A 161 2.97 14.50 -2.82
CA ASP A 161 4.21 14.45 -2.08
C ASP A 161 4.72 15.85 -1.77
N ARG A 162 5.51 15.98 -0.71
CA ARG A 162 6.07 17.25 -0.27
C ARG A 162 7.34 17.57 -1.05
N GLU A 163 8.08 16.53 -1.43
CA GLU A 163 9.39 16.65 -2.06
C GLU A 163 9.24 16.59 -3.59
N LYS A 164 9.63 17.67 -4.25
CA LYS A 164 9.57 17.81 -5.72
C LYS A 164 10.36 16.71 -6.44
N GLU A 165 11.49 16.29 -5.88
CA GLU A 165 12.33 15.23 -6.45
C GLU A 165 11.57 13.90 -6.57
N PHE A 166 10.75 13.54 -5.58
CA PHE A 166 9.95 12.32 -5.63
C PHE A 166 8.83 12.42 -6.66
N LEU A 167 8.25 13.61 -6.86
CA LEU A 167 7.27 13.82 -7.91
C LEU A 167 7.90 13.68 -9.32
N GLU A 168 9.10 14.20 -9.52
CA GLU A 168 9.83 14.02 -10.80
C GLU A 168 10.23 12.55 -11.02
N MET A 169 10.67 11.86 -9.97
CA MET A 169 10.93 10.41 -10.02
C MET A 169 9.66 9.64 -10.40
N SER A 170 8.52 9.99 -9.83
CA SER A 170 7.21 9.39 -10.13
C SER A 170 6.85 9.54 -11.61
N LYS A 171 7.05 10.72 -12.18
CA LYS A 171 6.80 10.99 -13.60
C LYS A 171 7.73 10.17 -14.51
N LYS A 172 9.03 10.05 -14.17
CA LYS A 172 9.99 9.24 -14.92
C LYS A 172 9.59 7.76 -14.92
N ARG A 173 9.28 7.20 -13.74
CA ARG A 173 8.83 5.81 -13.61
C ARG A 173 7.56 5.54 -14.42
N ARG A 174 6.63 6.48 -14.45
CA ARG A 174 5.41 6.35 -15.26
C ARG A 174 5.73 6.26 -16.74
N LYS A 175 6.58 7.16 -17.26
CA LYS A 175 7.00 7.15 -18.67
C LYS A 175 7.69 5.86 -19.09
N GLU A 176 8.53 5.29 -18.22
CA GLU A 176 9.18 3.99 -18.50
C GLU A 176 8.15 2.87 -18.68
N ILE A 177 7.13 2.82 -17.83
CA ILE A 177 6.10 1.79 -17.92
C ILE A 177 5.22 1.98 -19.15
N ASP A 178 4.84 3.21 -19.47
CA ASP A 178 4.06 3.51 -20.67
C ASP A 178 4.84 3.11 -21.93
N ASN A 179 6.16 3.33 -21.97
CA ASN A 179 7.02 2.90 -23.08
C ASN A 179 7.17 1.37 -23.21
N LEU A 180 7.10 0.64 -22.09
CA LEU A 180 7.12 -0.83 -22.10
C LEU A 180 5.79 -1.44 -22.56
N ALA A 181 4.68 -0.75 -22.31
CA ALA A 181 3.34 -1.21 -22.69
C ALA A 181 3.05 -1.00 -24.21
N VAL A 182 3.85 -0.20 -24.91
CA VAL A 182 3.72 0.09 -26.35
C VAL A 182 4.58 -0.84 -27.22
N ARG A 183 5.45 -1.65 -26.62
CA ARG A 183 6.26 -2.66 -27.30
C ARG A 183 5.61 -4.04 -27.15
#